data_a4b8e6fcb4f89791570de00022622c92
#
_entry.id   a4b8e6fcb4f89791570de00022622c92
#
_cell.length_a   1.000
_cell.length_b   1.000
_cell.length_c   1.000
_cell.angle_alpha   90.00
_cell.angle_beta   90.00
_cell.angle_gamma   90.00
#
_symmetry.space_group_name_H-M   'P 1'
#
loop_
_entity.id
_entity.type
_entity.pdbx_description
1 polymer ?
#
loop_
_entity_poly.entity_id
_entity_poly.type
_entity_poly.pdbx_seq_one_letter_code
_entity_poly.pdbx_strand_id
1 'polypeptide(L)'
;MNKIVVAIGGGENGRTLENGKKTIYDTKAIDELIVSLTKKKTPNFLFLAHAMSFSLEIEESYYQTMKKIYKDTFNCKCKILRSSDLNNQKKVNELISWADIIYEGGGDTKIMIDLWKKTGFDKILYNAWNMGKVICGISAGAVCYFNSCNSDYYDETNKISFANIKCLNWFNAYITPHYDESGRKPSSKKHLKENGLVGIMLSNCSALVIVDDKYKVICEDCNHRKIKKGFVYKCFYKEGKYYKIKIDNNEYLPLSELFSYN
;
A
#
# COMPACT_ATOMS: atom_id res chain seq x y z
N MET A 1 -21.83 4.35 -2.43
CA MET A 1 -20.52 4.95 -2.02
C MET A 1 -19.45 4.25 -2.83
N ASN A 2 -18.41 4.99 -3.26
CA ASN A 2 -17.37 4.41 -4.11
C ASN A 2 -16.45 3.50 -3.29
N LYS A 3 -16.05 2.37 -3.84
CA LYS A 3 -15.05 1.47 -3.27
C LYS A 3 -13.66 1.97 -3.69
N ILE A 4 -12.87 2.45 -2.73
CA ILE A 4 -11.61 3.12 -3.03
C ILE A 4 -10.44 2.36 -2.41
N VAL A 5 -9.41 2.07 -3.23
CA VAL A 5 -8.10 1.59 -2.77
C VAL A 5 -7.00 2.44 -3.39
N VAL A 6 -6.03 2.88 -2.56
CA VAL A 6 -4.81 3.55 -3.02
C VAL A 6 -3.60 2.75 -2.54
N ALA A 7 -2.92 2.10 -3.47
CA ALA A 7 -1.74 1.27 -3.22
C ALA A 7 -0.46 2.04 -3.58
N ILE A 8 0.34 2.43 -2.57
CA ILE A 8 1.56 3.23 -2.73
C ILE A 8 2.78 2.32 -2.80
N GLY A 9 3.53 2.38 -3.90
CA GLY A 9 4.68 1.50 -4.13
C GLY A 9 5.83 1.70 -3.16
N GLY A 10 5.98 2.90 -2.60
CA GLY A 10 7.03 3.30 -1.67
C GLY A 10 7.34 4.79 -1.81
N GLY A 11 8.26 5.27 -0.99
CA GLY A 11 8.71 6.67 -0.97
C GLY A 11 8.87 7.19 0.44
N GLU A 12 9.57 8.33 0.57
CA GLU A 12 9.68 9.05 1.83
C GLU A 12 8.46 9.97 2.03
N ASN A 13 8.09 10.16 3.28
CA ASN A 13 6.88 10.91 3.67
C ASN A 13 7.18 12.26 4.33
N GLY A 14 8.39 12.79 4.19
CA GLY A 14 8.77 14.08 4.79
C GLY A 14 8.98 14.01 6.31
N ARG A 15 9.22 12.83 6.86
CA ARG A 15 9.48 12.64 8.31
C ARG A 15 10.73 13.38 8.76
N THR A 16 10.75 13.72 10.05
CA THR A 16 11.94 14.26 10.69
C THR A 16 12.80 13.10 11.21
N LEU A 17 14.05 13.05 10.82
CA LEU A 17 15.05 12.08 11.31
C LEU A 17 15.52 12.47 12.73
N GLU A 18 16.20 11.55 13.41
CA GLU A 18 16.78 11.77 14.76
C GLU A 18 17.73 12.98 14.81
N ASN A 19 18.45 13.23 13.73
CA ASN A 19 19.37 14.39 13.60
C ASN A 19 18.64 15.71 13.28
N GLY A 20 17.31 15.75 13.34
CA GLY A 20 16.48 16.93 13.08
C GLY A 20 16.25 17.27 11.60
N LYS A 21 16.91 16.59 10.67
CA LYS A 21 16.68 16.81 9.23
C LYS A 21 15.35 16.18 8.79
N LYS A 22 14.65 16.86 7.89
CA LYS A 22 13.48 16.29 7.23
C LYS A 22 13.90 15.49 6.01
N THR A 23 13.26 14.33 5.79
CA THR A 23 13.35 13.63 4.52
C THR A 23 12.60 14.40 3.44
N ILE A 24 12.82 14.04 2.18
CA ILE A 24 12.00 14.54 1.07
C ILE A 24 10.60 13.95 1.24
N TYR A 25 9.59 14.64 0.72
CA TYR A 25 8.21 14.16 0.77
C TYR A 25 7.77 13.66 -0.61
N ASP A 26 8.19 12.43 -0.96
CA ASP A 26 7.91 11.79 -2.24
C ASP A 26 6.43 11.50 -2.46
N THR A 27 5.70 11.19 -1.38
CA THR A 27 4.30 10.75 -1.47
C THR A 27 3.32 11.90 -1.29
N LYS A 28 3.77 13.16 -1.26
CA LYS A 28 2.91 14.31 -0.91
C LYS A 28 1.66 14.42 -1.80
N ALA A 29 1.82 14.39 -3.11
CA ALA A 29 0.68 14.50 -4.04
C ALA A 29 -0.25 13.27 -3.97
N ILE A 30 0.30 12.09 -3.64
CA ILE A 30 -0.48 10.87 -3.41
C ILE A 30 -1.32 11.02 -2.13
N ASP A 31 -0.73 11.54 -1.05
CA ASP A 31 -1.42 11.76 0.22
C ASP A 31 -2.48 12.87 0.09
N GLU A 32 -2.20 13.93 -0.68
CA GLU A 32 -3.19 14.96 -1.05
C GLU A 32 -4.39 14.36 -1.79
N LEU A 33 -4.15 13.47 -2.75
CA LEU A 33 -5.23 12.75 -3.43
C LEU A 33 -6.03 11.90 -2.45
N ILE A 34 -5.39 11.10 -1.59
CA ILE A 34 -6.07 10.26 -0.60
C ILE A 34 -7.05 11.09 0.23
N VAL A 35 -6.59 12.24 0.73
CA VAL A 35 -7.44 13.18 1.49
C VAL A 35 -8.59 13.71 0.65
N SER A 36 -8.34 14.11 -0.60
CA SER A 36 -9.35 14.66 -1.52
C SER A 36 -10.46 13.66 -1.86
N LEU A 37 -10.13 12.36 -1.91
CA LEU A 37 -11.09 11.28 -2.20
C LEU A 37 -12.19 11.18 -1.13
N THR A 38 -11.94 11.66 0.09
CA THR A 38 -12.97 11.70 1.15
C THR A 38 -14.04 12.76 0.91
N LYS A 39 -13.76 13.78 0.08
CA LYS A 39 -14.60 14.98 -0.14
C LYS A 39 -14.89 15.76 1.16
N LYS A 40 -14.07 15.59 2.21
CA LYS A 40 -14.21 16.26 3.51
C LYS A 40 -13.10 17.29 3.73
N LYS A 41 -13.44 18.40 4.39
CA LYS A 41 -12.45 19.45 4.77
C LYS A 41 -11.54 19.00 5.92
N THR A 42 -12.04 18.15 6.81
CA THR A 42 -11.32 17.62 7.99
C THR A 42 -11.65 16.14 8.14
N PRO A 43 -11.04 15.26 7.32
CA PRO A 43 -11.33 13.83 7.39
C PRO A 43 -10.75 13.17 8.63
N ASN A 44 -11.36 12.06 9.02
CA ASN A 44 -10.90 11.20 10.10
C ASN A 44 -9.91 10.17 9.55
N PHE A 45 -8.65 10.32 9.91
CA PHE A 45 -7.54 9.47 9.50
C PHE A 45 -7.25 8.42 10.58
N LEU A 46 -7.47 7.15 10.25
CA LEU A 46 -7.13 6.02 11.08
C LEU A 46 -5.86 5.35 10.55
N PHE A 47 -4.82 5.38 11.36
CA PHE A 47 -3.55 4.74 11.04
C PHE A 47 -3.49 3.33 11.60
N LEU A 48 -2.99 2.41 10.80
CA LEU A 48 -2.66 1.05 11.15
C LEU A 48 -1.15 0.86 10.93
N ALA A 49 -0.44 0.30 11.92
CA ALA A 49 0.96 -0.07 11.79
C ALA A 49 1.15 -1.58 11.97
N HIS A 50 0.16 -2.36 11.55
CA HIS A 50 0.08 -3.80 11.82
C HIS A 50 1.19 -4.61 11.15
N ALA A 51 1.77 -4.11 10.07
CA ALA A 51 2.98 -4.67 9.47
C ALA A 51 4.23 -4.54 10.37
N MET A 52 4.15 -3.74 11.46
CA MET A 52 5.16 -3.56 12.50
C MET A 52 4.72 -4.15 13.86
N SER A 53 3.72 -5.02 13.87
CA SER A 53 3.08 -5.57 15.08
C SER A 53 4.01 -6.38 16.01
N PHE A 54 5.24 -6.63 15.59
CA PHE A 54 6.29 -7.23 16.42
C PHE A 54 6.85 -6.27 17.49
N SER A 55 6.55 -4.95 17.42
CA SER A 55 6.96 -3.95 18.41
C SER A 55 5.94 -2.83 18.54
N LEU A 56 5.29 -2.74 19.70
CA LEU A 56 4.34 -1.66 20.00
C LEU A 56 5.00 -0.28 20.06
N GLU A 57 6.28 -0.21 20.40
CA GLU A 57 7.05 1.03 20.39
C GLU A 57 7.24 1.55 18.97
N ILE A 58 7.56 0.65 18.03
CA ILE A 58 7.68 1.00 16.60
C ILE A 58 6.33 1.40 16.03
N GLU A 59 5.24 0.69 16.35
CA GLU A 59 3.89 1.11 15.96
C GLU A 59 3.57 2.54 16.40
N GLU A 60 3.85 2.86 17.67
CA GLU A 60 3.59 4.20 18.23
C GLU A 60 4.45 5.27 17.55
N SER A 61 5.75 5.03 17.40
CA SER A 61 6.68 5.96 16.73
C SER A 61 6.24 6.25 15.28
N TYR A 62 5.84 5.20 14.56
CA TYR A 62 5.33 5.34 13.20
C TYR A 62 4.02 6.15 13.17
N TYR A 63 3.10 5.86 14.10
CA TYR A 63 1.87 6.65 14.23
C TYR A 63 2.16 8.13 14.51
N GLN A 64 3.07 8.47 15.41
CA GLN A 64 3.37 9.87 15.71
C GLN A 64 3.92 10.60 14.45
N THR A 65 4.72 9.92 13.64
CA THR A 65 5.17 10.44 12.34
C THR A 65 4.00 10.72 11.40
N MET A 66 3.12 9.72 11.19
CA MET A 66 1.98 9.85 10.29
C MET A 66 0.95 10.86 10.80
N LYS A 67 0.69 10.87 12.13
CA LYS A 67 -0.17 11.85 12.77
C LYS A 67 0.30 13.27 12.52
N LYS A 68 1.60 13.54 12.68
CA LYS A 68 2.16 14.87 12.41
C LYS A 68 1.93 15.27 10.96
N ILE A 69 2.19 14.38 10.00
CA ILE A 69 2.02 14.64 8.58
C ILE A 69 0.55 14.92 8.26
N TYR A 70 -0.35 14.00 8.59
CA TYR A 70 -1.76 14.09 8.21
C TYR A 70 -2.52 15.21 8.96
N LYS A 71 -2.15 15.46 10.24
CA LYS A 71 -2.74 16.56 11.02
C LYS A 71 -2.23 17.91 10.53
N ASP A 72 -0.91 18.09 10.42
CA ASP A 72 -0.31 19.40 10.21
C ASP A 72 -0.36 19.84 8.72
N THR A 73 -0.29 18.88 7.78
CA THR A 73 -0.33 19.18 6.35
C THR A 73 -1.75 19.15 5.78
N PHE A 74 -2.57 18.19 6.22
CA PHE A 74 -3.86 17.91 5.60
C PHE A 74 -5.08 18.17 6.51
N ASN A 75 -4.86 18.72 7.69
CA ASN A 75 -5.93 19.07 8.65
C ASN A 75 -6.83 17.87 9.02
N CYS A 76 -6.27 16.65 9.08
CA CYS A 76 -7.00 15.45 9.47
C CYS A 76 -7.11 15.32 10.99
N LYS A 77 -8.21 14.73 11.46
CA LYS A 77 -8.29 14.17 12.84
C LYS A 77 -7.66 12.79 12.80
N CYS A 78 -6.65 12.52 13.65
CA CYS A 78 -5.87 11.30 13.60
C CYS A 78 -6.09 10.42 14.81
N LYS A 79 -6.25 9.11 14.58
CA LYS A 79 -6.23 8.03 15.58
C LYS A 79 -5.41 6.86 15.09
N ILE A 80 -5.01 5.98 16.01
CA ILE A 80 -4.37 4.69 15.71
C ILE A 80 -5.28 3.54 16.18
N LEU A 81 -5.31 2.47 15.40
CA LEU A 81 -5.75 1.15 15.85
C LEU A 81 -4.49 0.28 15.96
N ARG A 82 -4.09 -0.07 17.18
CA ARG A 82 -2.89 -0.88 17.43
C ARG A 82 -3.15 -2.35 17.17
N SER A 83 -2.11 -3.09 16.86
CA SER A 83 -2.17 -4.55 16.71
C SER A 83 -2.70 -5.24 17.98
N SER A 84 -2.33 -4.75 19.16
CA SER A 84 -2.82 -5.25 20.45
C SER A 84 -4.32 -5.04 20.71
N ASP A 85 -4.95 -4.12 19.98
CA ASP A 85 -6.37 -3.80 20.13
C ASP A 85 -7.29 -4.68 19.27
N LEU A 86 -6.75 -5.48 18.35
CA LEU A 86 -7.54 -6.23 17.36
C LEU A 86 -8.48 -7.27 17.97
N ASN A 87 -8.20 -7.75 19.18
CA ASN A 87 -9.11 -8.65 19.91
C ASN A 87 -10.26 -7.89 20.62
N ASN A 88 -10.21 -6.55 20.70
CA ASN A 88 -11.26 -5.74 21.28
C ASN A 88 -12.24 -5.29 20.18
N GLN A 89 -13.22 -6.13 19.86
CA GLN A 89 -14.18 -5.90 18.77
C GLN A 89 -14.93 -4.56 18.92
N LYS A 90 -15.27 -4.13 20.14
CA LYS A 90 -15.94 -2.85 20.37
C LYS A 90 -15.06 -1.70 19.92
N LYS A 91 -13.80 -1.67 20.36
CA LYS A 91 -12.81 -0.63 20.01
C LYS A 91 -12.53 -0.62 18.50
N VAL A 92 -12.37 -1.82 17.90
CA VAL A 92 -12.17 -1.97 16.46
C VAL A 92 -13.34 -1.36 15.69
N ASN A 93 -14.58 -1.75 16.03
CA ASN A 93 -15.78 -1.27 15.35
C ASN A 93 -15.97 0.25 15.51
N GLU A 94 -15.72 0.80 16.71
CA GLU A 94 -15.77 2.24 16.96
C GLU A 94 -14.77 3.02 16.08
N LEU A 95 -13.52 2.56 16.00
CA LEU A 95 -12.46 3.23 15.22
C LEU A 95 -12.70 3.11 13.72
N ILE A 96 -13.11 1.93 13.22
CA ILE A 96 -13.44 1.70 11.81
C ILE A 96 -14.65 2.55 11.40
N SER A 97 -15.69 2.60 12.22
CA SER A 97 -16.87 3.45 11.95
C SER A 97 -16.53 4.93 11.91
N TRP A 98 -15.66 5.38 12.82
CA TRP A 98 -15.20 6.76 12.91
C TRP A 98 -14.35 7.19 11.69
N ALA A 99 -13.55 6.28 11.13
CA ALA A 99 -12.60 6.59 10.07
C ALA A 99 -13.28 6.99 8.75
N ASP A 100 -12.66 7.91 8.02
CA ASP A 100 -12.91 8.19 6.62
C ASP A 100 -11.81 7.60 5.74
N ILE A 101 -10.57 7.66 6.25
CA ILE A 101 -9.36 7.08 5.67
C ILE A 101 -8.84 6.01 6.63
N ILE A 102 -8.54 4.84 6.11
CA ILE A 102 -7.86 3.75 6.82
C ILE A 102 -6.54 3.48 6.09
N TYR A 103 -5.43 3.80 6.74
CA TYR A 103 -4.10 3.77 6.16
C TYR A 103 -3.22 2.74 6.87
N GLU A 104 -2.77 1.70 6.15
CA GLU A 104 -1.80 0.74 6.66
C GLU A 104 -0.38 1.14 6.27
N GLY A 105 0.54 1.12 7.25
CA GLY A 105 1.95 1.40 7.04
C GLY A 105 2.72 0.28 6.32
N GLY A 106 4.00 0.55 6.08
CA GLY A 106 4.94 -0.46 5.59
C GLY A 106 5.48 -1.34 6.71
N GLY A 107 6.09 -2.48 6.35
CA GLY A 107 6.70 -3.45 7.26
C GLY A 107 6.60 -4.87 6.72
N ASP A 108 6.43 -5.85 7.60
CA ASP A 108 6.32 -7.26 7.24
C ASP A 108 4.89 -7.64 6.80
N THR A 109 4.75 -7.92 5.51
CA THR A 109 3.46 -8.30 4.92
C THR A 109 2.91 -9.60 5.50
N LYS A 110 3.78 -10.58 5.75
CA LYS A 110 3.34 -11.89 6.24
C LYS A 110 2.80 -11.80 7.67
N ILE A 111 3.54 -11.13 8.56
CA ILE A 111 3.12 -10.91 9.95
C ILE A 111 1.76 -10.21 9.98
N MET A 112 1.59 -9.16 9.18
CA MET A 112 0.34 -8.42 9.10
C MET A 112 -0.84 -9.28 8.63
N ILE A 113 -0.68 -10.03 7.53
CA ILE A 113 -1.74 -10.88 6.98
C ILE A 113 -2.13 -11.99 7.95
N ASP A 114 -1.15 -12.64 8.58
CA ASP A 114 -1.39 -13.70 9.56
C ASP A 114 -2.16 -13.15 10.79
N LEU A 115 -1.77 -11.98 11.27
CA LEU A 115 -2.46 -11.28 12.36
C LEU A 115 -3.92 -10.95 11.99
N TRP A 116 -4.16 -10.39 10.80
CA TRP A 116 -5.49 -10.02 10.35
C TRP A 116 -6.40 -11.23 10.19
N LYS A 117 -5.91 -12.33 9.59
CA LYS A 117 -6.65 -13.58 9.47
C LYS A 117 -6.97 -14.21 10.83
N LYS A 118 -6.00 -14.20 11.75
CA LYS A 118 -6.16 -14.74 13.11
C LYS A 118 -7.22 -13.99 13.91
N THR A 119 -7.29 -12.66 13.76
CA THR A 119 -8.23 -11.79 14.51
C THR A 119 -9.56 -11.55 13.79
N GLY A 120 -9.67 -11.95 12.50
CA GLY A 120 -10.82 -11.66 11.65
C GLY A 120 -10.88 -10.19 11.17
N PHE A 121 -9.82 -9.43 11.37
CA PHE A 121 -9.76 -8.02 10.97
C PHE A 121 -9.80 -7.84 9.45
N ASP A 122 -9.30 -8.81 8.68
CA ASP A 122 -9.40 -8.87 7.23
C ASP A 122 -10.84 -8.69 6.72
N LYS A 123 -11.81 -9.34 7.38
CA LYS A 123 -13.23 -9.23 7.05
C LYS A 123 -13.82 -7.87 7.44
N ILE A 124 -13.39 -7.32 8.57
CA ILE A 124 -13.82 -5.99 9.02
C ILE A 124 -13.32 -4.92 8.05
N LEU A 125 -12.06 -5.02 7.62
CA LEU A 125 -11.47 -4.10 6.65
C LEU A 125 -12.16 -4.20 5.28
N TYR A 126 -12.47 -5.41 4.82
CA TYR A 126 -13.24 -5.63 3.59
C TYR A 126 -14.63 -4.99 3.65
N ASN A 127 -15.32 -5.12 4.78
CA ASN A 127 -16.61 -4.47 5.00
C ASN A 127 -16.48 -2.93 5.01
N ALA A 128 -15.45 -2.39 5.65
CA ALA A 128 -15.17 -0.95 5.64
C ALA A 128 -14.96 -0.41 4.21
N TRP A 129 -14.23 -1.14 3.37
CA TRP A 129 -14.08 -0.83 1.95
C TRP A 129 -15.42 -0.84 1.21
N ASN A 130 -16.26 -1.86 1.41
CA ASN A 130 -17.61 -1.93 0.82
C ASN A 130 -18.53 -0.79 1.29
N MET A 131 -18.30 -0.27 2.48
CA MET A 131 -19.02 0.89 3.04
C MET A 131 -18.47 2.24 2.57
N GLY A 132 -17.50 2.25 1.63
CA GLY A 132 -16.95 3.45 1.00
C GLY A 132 -15.91 4.19 1.82
N LYS A 133 -15.26 3.54 2.79
CA LYS A 133 -14.05 4.09 3.40
C LYS A 133 -12.91 4.12 2.38
N VAL A 134 -12.07 5.16 2.42
CA VAL A 134 -10.85 5.21 1.61
C VAL A 134 -9.83 4.28 2.26
N ILE A 135 -9.55 3.17 1.61
CA ILE A 135 -8.54 2.20 2.07
C ILE A 135 -7.24 2.49 1.34
N CYS A 136 -6.15 2.64 2.05
CA CYS A 136 -4.87 2.95 1.43
C CYS A 136 -3.71 2.39 2.26
N GLY A 137 -2.52 2.44 1.69
CA GLY A 137 -1.31 2.08 2.40
C GLY A 137 -0.08 2.07 1.51
N ILE A 138 1.07 1.92 2.15
CA ILE A 138 2.39 1.96 1.51
C ILE A 138 3.12 0.63 1.70
N SER A 139 3.85 0.16 0.69
CA SER A 139 4.66 -1.07 0.77
C SER A 139 3.79 -2.27 1.19
N ALA A 140 4.01 -2.88 2.36
CA ALA A 140 3.19 -3.96 2.90
C ALA A 140 1.70 -3.59 2.94
N GLY A 141 1.37 -2.36 3.37
CA GLY A 141 0.00 -1.84 3.39
C GLY A 141 -0.60 -1.57 2.01
N ALA A 142 0.22 -1.47 0.97
CA ALA A 142 -0.25 -1.33 -0.41
C ALA A 142 -0.59 -2.68 -1.04
N VAL A 143 0.22 -3.70 -0.75
CA VAL A 143 0.17 -4.97 -1.48
C VAL A 143 -0.85 -5.98 -0.93
N CYS A 144 -1.28 -5.78 0.31
CA CYS A 144 -2.13 -6.72 1.03
C CYS A 144 -3.50 -6.99 0.39
N TYR A 145 -4.00 -6.10 -0.45
CA TYR A 145 -5.34 -6.22 -1.09
C TYR A 145 -5.35 -7.14 -2.32
N PHE A 146 -4.20 -7.48 -2.85
CA PHE A 146 -4.07 -8.30 -4.07
C PHE A 146 -4.09 -9.80 -3.76
N ASN A 147 -4.01 -10.65 -4.80
CA ASN A 147 -3.96 -12.09 -4.64
C ASN A 147 -2.66 -12.51 -3.94
N SER A 148 -1.54 -11.99 -4.45
CA SER A 148 -0.23 -12.24 -3.88
C SER A 148 0.75 -11.11 -4.20
N CYS A 149 1.86 -11.04 -3.46
CA CYS A 149 2.82 -9.97 -3.61
C CYS A 149 4.27 -10.44 -3.51
N ASN A 150 5.17 -9.55 -3.97
CA ASN A 150 6.59 -9.64 -3.71
C ASN A 150 6.89 -9.00 -2.34
N SER A 151 7.27 -9.81 -1.37
CA SER A 151 7.69 -9.34 -0.05
C SER A 151 9.16 -9.72 0.21
N ASP A 152 9.93 -8.77 0.71
CA ASP A 152 11.31 -9.01 1.12
C ASP A 152 11.37 -9.53 2.56
N TYR A 153 12.41 -10.26 2.85
CA TYR A 153 12.77 -10.76 4.16
C TYR A 153 14.28 -10.97 4.26
N TYR A 154 14.80 -11.06 5.48
CA TYR A 154 16.19 -11.48 5.69
C TYR A 154 16.26 -12.99 5.79
N ASP A 155 17.05 -13.63 4.95
CA ASP A 155 17.28 -15.06 4.98
C ASP A 155 18.26 -15.46 6.10
N GLU A 156 18.52 -16.74 6.24
CA GLU A 156 19.42 -17.30 7.26
C GLU A 156 20.88 -16.77 7.17
N THR A 157 21.26 -16.21 6.02
CA THR A 157 22.56 -15.56 5.79
C THR A 157 22.55 -14.06 6.01
N ASN A 158 21.45 -13.52 6.57
CA ASN A 158 21.19 -12.10 6.75
C ASN A 158 21.24 -11.28 5.45
N LYS A 159 20.86 -11.91 4.33
CA LYS A 159 20.70 -11.24 3.02
C LYS A 159 19.23 -11.03 2.71
N ILE A 160 18.96 -9.94 1.99
CA ILE A 160 17.61 -9.64 1.50
C ILE A 160 17.23 -10.67 0.44
N SER A 161 16.19 -11.41 0.71
CA SER A 161 15.54 -12.37 -0.18
C SER A 161 14.08 -11.97 -0.42
N PHE A 162 13.42 -12.59 -1.40
CA PHE A 162 12.07 -12.22 -1.81
C PHE A 162 11.16 -13.43 -1.87
N ALA A 163 10.01 -13.33 -1.21
CA ALA A 163 8.98 -14.37 -1.20
C ALA A 163 7.73 -13.92 -1.96
N ASN A 164 7.00 -14.90 -2.48
CA ASN A 164 5.65 -14.73 -2.99
C ASN A 164 4.66 -14.97 -1.83
N ILE A 165 4.11 -13.89 -1.25
CA ILE A 165 3.18 -13.96 -0.12
C ILE A 165 1.74 -13.89 -0.63
N LYS A 166 0.90 -14.86 -0.23
CA LYS A 166 -0.55 -14.82 -0.47
C LYS A 166 -1.20 -13.78 0.44
N CYS A 167 -2.01 -12.91 -0.17
CA CYS A 167 -2.66 -11.78 0.51
C CYS A 167 -4.19 -11.94 0.58
N LEU A 168 -4.95 -10.85 0.63
CA LEU A 168 -6.40 -10.85 0.86
C LEU A 168 -7.24 -11.16 -0.39
N ASN A 169 -6.65 -11.07 -1.58
CA ASN A 169 -7.28 -11.38 -2.87
C ASN A 169 -8.56 -10.58 -3.17
N TRP A 170 -8.58 -9.28 -2.82
CA TRP A 170 -9.65 -8.39 -3.31
C TRP A 170 -9.51 -8.14 -4.81
N PHE A 171 -8.27 -8.13 -5.31
CA PHE A 171 -7.92 -8.04 -6.72
C PHE A 171 -7.10 -9.27 -7.13
N ASN A 172 -7.55 -9.97 -8.17
CA ASN A 172 -6.87 -11.17 -8.66
C ASN A 172 -5.66 -10.83 -9.53
N ALA A 173 -4.65 -10.25 -8.91
CA ALA A 173 -3.40 -9.86 -9.54
C ALA A 173 -2.23 -10.06 -8.56
N TYR A 174 -1.02 -10.17 -9.11
CA TYR A 174 0.23 -10.11 -8.37
C TYR A 174 0.72 -8.67 -8.29
N ILE A 175 1.30 -8.26 -7.16
CA ILE A 175 1.80 -6.89 -7.00
C ILE A 175 3.22 -6.87 -6.43
N THR A 176 4.03 -5.91 -6.88
CA THR A 176 5.39 -5.66 -6.36
C THR A 176 5.54 -4.19 -6.00
N PRO A 177 5.81 -3.87 -4.72
CA PRO A 177 6.21 -2.54 -4.30
C PRO A 177 7.70 -2.34 -4.55
N HIS A 178 8.21 -1.10 -4.45
CA HIS A 178 9.64 -0.78 -4.59
C HIS A 178 10.31 -1.40 -5.83
N TYR A 179 9.60 -1.46 -6.95
CA TYR A 179 10.07 -2.19 -8.15
C TYR A 179 11.35 -1.63 -8.77
N ASP A 180 11.76 -0.41 -8.43
CA ASP A 180 13.04 0.23 -8.79
C ASP A 180 14.22 -0.29 -7.97
N GLU A 181 13.97 -0.96 -6.84
CA GLU A 181 15.03 -1.45 -5.95
C GLU A 181 15.67 -2.76 -6.45
N SER A 182 16.88 -3.02 -5.95
CA SER A 182 17.68 -4.19 -6.35
C SER A 182 16.95 -5.49 -5.95
N GLY A 183 17.00 -6.50 -6.83
CA GLY A 183 16.41 -7.82 -6.59
C GLY A 183 14.92 -7.92 -6.89
N ARG A 184 14.15 -6.82 -6.83
CA ARG A 184 12.69 -6.85 -7.06
C ARG A 184 12.32 -7.32 -8.48
N LYS A 185 13.00 -6.83 -9.51
CA LYS A 185 12.70 -7.17 -10.92
C LYS A 185 12.86 -8.67 -11.23
N PRO A 186 14.02 -9.32 -10.97
CA PRO A 186 14.19 -10.74 -11.24
C PRO A 186 13.25 -11.61 -10.39
N SER A 187 13.06 -11.28 -9.11
CA SER A 187 12.15 -11.99 -8.23
C SER A 187 10.69 -11.92 -8.72
N SER A 188 10.19 -10.74 -9.06
CA SER A 188 8.84 -10.57 -9.60
C SER A 188 8.63 -11.33 -10.90
N LYS A 189 9.62 -11.32 -11.79
CA LYS A 189 9.55 -12.07 -13.04
C LYS A 189 9.46 -13.59 -12.81
N LYS A 190 10.20 -14.10 -11.82
CA LYS A 190 10.13 -15.50 -11.40
C LYS A 190 8.74 -15.84 -10.87
N HIS A 191 8.23 -15.06 -9.90
CA HIS A 191 6.93 -15.31 -9.28
C HIS A 191 5.77 -15.22 -10.29
N LEU A 192 5.82 -14.28 -11.24
CA LEU A 192 4.80 -14.19 -12.31
C LEU A 192 4.79 -15.41 -13.21
N LYS A 193 5.96 -15.98 -13.52
CA LYS A 193 6.05 -17.21 -14.30
C LYS A 193 5.44 -18.40 -13.58
N GLU A 194 5.60 -18.43 -12.25
CA GLU A 194 5.11 -19.51 -11.40
C GLU A 194 3.60 -19.43 -11.12
N ASN A 195 3.07 -18.22 -10.90
CA ASN A 195 1.67 -18.03 -10.51
C ASN A 195 0.71 -17.74 -11.66
N GLY A 196 1.23 -17.38 -12.84
CA GLY A 196 0.45 -17.12 -14.05
C GLY A 196 -0.45 -15.87 -13.99
N LEU A 197 -0.30 -15.00 -12.97
CA LEU A 197 -1.14 -13.81 -12.82
C LEU A 197 -0.64 -12.63 -13.67
N VAL A 198 -1.52 -11.64 -13.85
CA VAL A 198 -1.09 -10.30 -14.23
C VAL A 198 -0.45 -9.64 -13.02
N GLY A 199 0.72 -9.02 -13.21
CA GLY A 199 1.46 -8.34 -12.17
C GLY A 199 1.45 -6.83 -12.34
N ILE A 200 1.28 -6.11 -11.23
CA ILE A 200 1.39 -4.66 -11.16
C ILE A 200 2.66 -4.31 -10.39
N MET A 201 3.55 -3.59 -11.06
CA MET A 201 4.87 -3.24 -10.54
C MET A 201 4.91 -1.76 -10.21
N LEU A 202 4.89 -1.44 -8.92
CA LEU A 202 4.94 -0.07 -8.42
C LEU A 202 6.36 0.28 -7.99
N SER A 203 6.94 1.32 -8.56
CA SER A 203 8.21 1.89 -8.06
C SER A 203 7.96 2.73 -6.82
N ASN A 204 9.04 3.16 -6.15
CA ASN A 204 8.95 4.30 -5.24
C ASN A 204 8.37 5.51 -5.97
N CYS A 205 7.76 6.45 -5.24
CA CYS A 205 7.12 7.67 -5.77
C CYS A 205 5.98 7.37 -6.76
N SER A 206 5.32 6.21 -6.65
CA SER A 206 4.18 5.87 -7.49
C SER A 206 3.05 5.23 -6.69
N ALA A 207 1.82 5.36 -7.19
CA ALA A 207 0.65 4.70 -6.61
C ALA A 207 -0.33 4.24 -7.70
N LEU A 208 -1.02 3.14 -7.42
CA LEU A 208 -2.19 2.69 -8.14
C LEU A 208 -3.43 3.14 -7.35
N VAL A 209 -4.33 3.85 -8.00
CA VAL A 209 -5.60 4.32 -7.45
C VAL A 209 -6.72 3.54 -8.13
N ILE A 210 -7.51 2.82 -7.35
CA ILE A 210 -8.69 2.08 -7.81
C ILE A 210 -9.92 2.72 -7.20
N VAL A 211 -10.89 3.08 -8.03
CA VAL A 211 -12.19 3.60 -7.62
C VAL A 211 -13.27 2.81 -8.37
N ASP A 212 -14.02 2.02 -7.63
CA ASP A 212 -15.00 1.06 -8.16
C ASP A 212 -14.38 0.12 -9.22
N ASP A 213 -14.82 0.21 -10.46
CA ASP A 213 -14.36 -0.57 -11.62
C ASP A 213 -13.34 0.18 -12.50
N LYS A 214 -12.72 1.26 -11.97
CA LYS A 214 -11.78 2.09 -12.70
C LYS A 214 -10.46 2.24 -11.95
N TYR A 215 -9.39 2.50 -12.69
CA TYR A 215 -8.08 2.78 -12.13
C TYR A 215 -7.38 3.94 -12.82
N LYS A 216 -6.45 4.55 -12.11
CA LYS A 216 -5.41 5.44 -12.64
C LYS A 216 -4.11 5.25 -11.85
N VAL A 217 -3.01 5.82 -12.36
CA VAL A 217 -1.74 5.84 -11.65
C VAL A 217 -1.29 7.26 -11.35
N ILE A 218 -0.51 7.41 -10.28
CA ILE A 218 0.21 8.63 -9.94
C ILE A 218 1.69 8.29 -9.92
N CYS A 219 2.49 9.11 -10.59
CA CYS A 219 3.94 8.96 -10.66
C CYS A 219 4.59 10.30 -10.41
N GLU A 220 5.21 10.46 -9.23
CA GLU A 220 5.85 11.68 -8.76
C GLU A 220 7.35 11.71 -9.06
N ASP A 221 7.94 12.90 -8.99
CA ASP A 221 9.37 13.08 -9.19
C ASP A 221 10.17 12.48 -8.03
N CYS A 222 11.27 11.81 -8.37
CA CYS A 222 12.17 11.10 -7.47
C CYS A 222 13.64 11.50 -7.68
N ASN A 223 13.92 12.77 -7.90
CA ASN A 223 15.24 13.27 -8.31
C ASN A 223 16.40 12.96 -7.35
N HIS A 224 16.11 12.58 -6.09
CA HIS A 224 17.08 12.19 -5.06
C HIS A 224 17.34 10.67 -5.03
N ARG A 225 16.64 9.89 -5.86
CA ARG A 225 16.80 8.44 -5.98
C ARG A 225 17.51 8.07 -7.28
N LYS A 226 17.74 6.78 -7.49
CA LYS A 226 18.29 6.24 -8.76
C LYS A 226 17.32 6.41 -9.95
N ILE A 227 16.06 6.67 -9.69
CA ILE A 227 15.02 6.97 -10.68
C ILE A 227 14.68 8.47 -10.62
N LYS A 228 14.43 9.08 -11.77
CA LYS A 228 14.03 10.50 -11.85
C LYS A 228 12.55 10.72 -11.55
N LYS A 229 11.71 9.74 -11.89
CA LYS A 229 10.27 9.78 -11.71
C LYS A 229 9.75 8.39 -11.37
N GLY A 230 8.74 8.30 -10.52
CA GLY A 230 8.01 7.08 -10.27
C GLY A 230 7.44 6.48 -11.55
N PHE A 231 7.21 5.19 -11.56
CA PHE A 231 6.63 4.47 -12.69
C PHE A 231 5.82 3.26 -12.24
N VAL A 232 4.87 2.89 -13.09
CA VAL A 232 4.06 1.67 -12.92
C VAL A 232 4.17 0.84 -14.17
N TYR A 233 4.35 -0.48 -14.01
CA TYR A 233 4.28 -1.43 -15.11
C TYR A 233 3.22 -2.49 -14.86
N LYS A 234 2.51 -2.88 -15.91
CA LYS A 234 1.77 -4.12 -16.03
C LYS A 234 2.69 -5.17 -16.63
N CYS A 235 2.81 -6.33 -15.99
CA CYS A 235 3.68 -7.41 -16.43
C CYS A 235 2.92 -8.73 -16.40
N PHE A 236 3.13 -9.60 -17.41
CA PHE A 236 2.52 -10.92 -17.44
C PHE A 236 3.25 -11.86 -18.41
N TYR A 237 2.96 -13.15 -18.27
CA TYR A 237 3.34 -14.14 -19.27
C TYR A 237 2.12 -14.53 -20.10
N LYS A 238 2.28 -14.56 -21.42
CA LYS A 238 1.29 -15.06 -22.38
C LYS A 238 2.03 -15.94 -23.41
N GLU A 239 1.59 -17.19 -23.56
CA GLU A 239 2.22 -18.17 -24.47
C GLU A 239 3.74 -18.32 -24.24
N GLY A 240 4.15 -18.37 -22.98
CA GLY A 240 5.56 -18.49 -22.57
C GLY A 240 6.40 -17.22 -22.73
N LYS A 241 5.89 -16.15 -23.34
CA LYS A 241 6.58 -14.87 -23.55
C LYS A 241 6.23 -13.88 -22.43
N TYR A 242 7.25 -13.17 -21.93
CA TYR A 242 7.10 -12.11 -20.93
C TYR A 242 6.78 -10.78 -21.57
N TYR A 243 5.71 -10.14 -21.11
CA TYR A 243 5.29 -8.81 -21.51
C TYR A 243 5.49 -7.83 -20.35
N LYS A 244 5.88 -6.60 -20.68
CA LYS A 244 6.06 -5.50 -19.74
C LYS A 244 5.58 -4.23 -20.41
N ILE A 245 4.47 -3.69 -19.92
CA ILE A 245 3.78 -2.52 -20.48
C ILE A 245 3.84 -1.42 -19.43
N LYS A 246 4.32 -0.23 -19.79
CA LYS A 246 4.28 0.94 -18.92
C LYS A 246 2.86 1.46 -18.83
N ILE A 247 2.44 1.81 -17.63
CA ILE A 247 1.17 2.46 -17.35
C ILE A 247 1.48 3.88 -16.90
N ASP A 248 0.93 4.88 -17.62
CA ASP A 248 1.15 6.31 -17.34
C ASP A 248 -0.12 7.15 -17.49
N ASN A 249 -1.30 6.52 -17.36
CA ASN A 249 -2.58 7.19 -17.45
C ASN A 249 -2.89 8.01 -16.19
N ASN A 250 -3.11 9.32 -16.40
CA ASN A 250 -3.57 10.23 -15.35
C ASN A 250 -5.11 10.22 -15.20
N GLU A 251 -5.81 9.71 -16.19
CA GLU A 251 -7.26 9.58 -16.22
C GLU A 251 -7.70 8.17 -15.81
N TYR A 252 -8.94 8.06 -15.36
CA TYR A 252 -9.51 6.79 -14.98
C TYR A 252 -9.85 5.93 -16.20
N LEU A 253 -9.25 4.74 -16.26
CA LEU A 253 -9.51 3.69 -17.26
C LEU A 253 -10.26 2.51 -16.60
N PRO A 254 -10.92 1.64 -17.40
CA PRO A 254 -11.57 0.44 -16.88
C PRO A 254 -10.59 -0.49 -16.16
N LEU A 255 -10.91 -0.93 -14.96
CA LEU A 255 -10.06 -1.83 -14.16
C LEU A 255 -9.82 -3.18 -14.86
N SER A 256 -10.77 -3.63 -15.69
CA SER A 256 -10.64 -4.84 -16.50
C SER A 256 -9.46 -4.79 -17.47
N GLU A 257 -9.09 -3.62 -17.99
CA GLU A 257 -7.92 -3.46 -18.86
C GLU A 257 -6.61 -3.68 -18.09
N LEU A 258 -6.57 -3.25 -16.82
CA LEU A 258 -5.39 -3.43 -15.98
C LEU A 258 -5.08 -4.91 -15.76
N PHE A 259 -6.09 -5.74 -15.54
CA PHE A 259 -5.94 -7.14 -15.19
C PHE A 259 -6.06 -8.10 -16.39
N SER A 260 -6.20 -7.57 -17.61
CA SER A 260 -6.21 -8.37 -18.85
C SER A 260 -4.79 -8.79 -19.29
N TYR A 261 -4.70 -9.82 -20.13
CA TYR A 261 -3.45 -10.28 -20.77
C TYR A 261 -3.24 -9.65 -22.17
N ASN A 262 -3.73 -8.43 -22.33
CA ASN A 262 -3.62 -7.65 -23.59
C ASN A 262 -2.71 -6.44 -23.38
#